data_f7910fddc2d19e96bb74811799f7d859
#
_entry.id   f7910fddc2d19e96bb74811799f7d859
#
_cell.length_a   1.000
_cell.length_b   1.000
_cell.length_c   1.000
_cell.angle_alpha   90.00
_cell.angle_beta   90.00
_cell.angle_gamma   90.00
#
_symmetry.space_group_name_H-M   'P 1'
#
loop_
_entity.id
_entity.type
_entity.pdbx_description
1 polymer ?
#
loop_
_entity_poly.entity_id
_entity_poly.type
_entity_poly.pdbx_seq_one_letter_code
_entity_poly.pdbx_strand_id
1 'polypeptide(L)'
;HIIPEVEAIATPTLVELEKQGFHVTPTAHAAWLTMNREGIRRLAAEELGVTTSPYRFANTEEEFRQAVEEIGMPCVVKPIMSSSGHGQSVIKSEQDIDKAWHIAQEGGRAGAGRVIVEGFVKFDYEITLLTVRSCSGTTFCEPIGHIQVDGDYRFSWQPQAMTASALAKAQEIAKKVTDALSGYGIFGVEMFVKGDEVIFSEVSPRPHDTGMVTMISQDLSEFALHARALLGMPVPGIRFYGPSASMAIVVEGDTDKVVFDNLENALCEPGVQLRISGKIG
;
A
#
# COMPACT_ATOMS: atom_id res chain seq x y z
N HIS A 1 9.16 20.75 7.68
CA HIS A 1 8.97 19.32 7.38
C HIS A 1 8.69 19.12 5.90
N ILE A 2 9.28 18.11 5.32
CA ILE A 2 8.99 17.61 3.96
C ILE A 2 8.28 16.27 4.13
N ILE A 3 7.07 16.17 3.60
CA ILE A 3 6.22 15.00 3.81
C ILE A 3 5.94 14.39 2.45
N PRO A 4 6.56 13.25 2.11
CA PRO A 4 6.18 12.48 0.93
C PRO A 4 4.74 11.99 1.05
N GLU A 5 3.90 12.34 0.08
CA GLU A 5 2.49 11.99 0.09
C GLU A 5 2.12 11.14 -1.14
N VAL A 6 2.82 11.35 -2.24
CA VAL A 6 2.65 10.56 -3.46
C VAL A 6 3.86 9.64 -3.70
N GLU A 7 3.66 8.59 -4.47
CA GLU A 7 4.70 7.59 -4.73
C GLU A 7 5.77 8.06 -5.73
N ALA A 8 5.38 8.83 -6.75
CA ALA A 8 6.30 9.26 -7.82
C ALA A 8 7.03 10.54 -7.45
N ILE A 9 8.02 10.46 -6.58
CA ILE A 9 8.82 11.58 -6.09
C ILE A 9 10.30 11.40 -6.39
N ALA A 10 11.04 12.51 -6.44
CA ALA A 10 12.48 12.51 -6.63
C ALA A 10 13.20 12.12 -5.31
N THR A 11 13.19 10.83 -4.98
CA THR A 11 13.79 10.35 -3.71
C THR A 11 15.27 10.67 -3.55
N PRO A 12 16.12 10.71 -4.59
CA PRO A 12 17.50 11.20 -4.45
C PRO A 12 17.57 12.62 -3.92
N THR A 13 16.65 13.50 -4.34
CA THR A 13 16.56 14.86 -3.84
C THR A 13 16.15 14.90 -2.36
N LEU A 14 15.24 14.01 -1.94
CA LEU A 14 14.86 13.91 -0.52
C LEU A 14 16.05 13.50 0.35
N VAL A 15 16.85 12.55 -0.11
CA VAL A 15 18.07 12.11 0.59
C VAL A 15 19.06 13.27 0.73
N GLU A 16 19.21 14.09 -0.31
CA GLU A 16 20.09 15.25 -0.25
C GLU A 16 19.57 16.35 0.69
N LEU A 17 18.28 16.61 0.69
CA LEU A 17 17.65 17.55 1.61
C LEU A 17 17.78 17.10 3.08
N GLU A 18 17.63 15.79 3.34
CA GLU A 18 17.85 15.23 4.68
C GLU A 18 19.29 15.45 5.16
N LYS A 19 20.29 15.27 4.29
CA LYS A 19 21.71 15.58 4.60
C LYS A 19 21.95 17.06 4.90
N GLN A 20 21.17 17.95 4.28
CA GLN A 20 21.21 19.39 4.54
C GLN A 20 20.49 19.80 5.82
N GLY A 21 19.91 18.85 6.57
CA GLY A 21 19.24 19.07 7.85
C GLY A 21 17.75 19.35 7.75
N PHE A 22 17.12 19.17 6.58
CA PHE A 22 15.67 19.24 6.47
C PHE A 22 15.02 17.97 7.07
N HIS A 23 13.92 18.16 7.77
CA HIS A 23 13.14 17.04 8.31
C HIS A 23 12.26 16.43 7.23
N VAL A 24 12.64 15.24 6.74
CA VAL A 24 11.82 14.41 5.84
C VAL A 24 11.10 13.36 6.67
N THR A 25 9.78 13.26 6.57
CA THR A 25 8.95 12.41 7.41
C THR A 25 7.91 11.65 6.58
N PRO A 26 7.88 10.30 6.60
CA PRO A 26 8.94 9.45 7.18
C PRO A 26 10.28 9.66 6.48
N THR A 27 11.32 8.96 6.82
CA THR A 27 12.66 9.22 6.30
C THR A 27 12.75 9.15 4.78
N ALA A 28 13.69 9.88 4.17
CA ALA A 28 13.97 9.78 2.73
C ALA A 28 14.32 8.33 2.33
N HIS A 29 14.99 7.60 3.23
CA HIS A 29 15.30 6.18 3.06
C HIS A 29 14.03 5.32 2.97
N ALA A 30 13.05 5.53 3.86
CA ALA A 30 11.76 4.83 3.81
C ALA A 30 11.05 5.09 2.47
N ALA A 31 10.98 6.35 2.04
CA ALA A 31 10.39 6.71 0.76
C ALA A 31 11.10 6.04 -0.43
N TRP A 32 12.44 6.00 -0.41
CA TRP A 32 13.23 5.37 -1.46
C TRP A 32 13.04 3.85 -1.51
N LEU A 33 13.09 3.17 -0.37
CA LEU A 33 12.91 1.71 -0.30
C LEU A 33 11.52 1.28 -0.76
N THR A 34 10.49 1.97 -0.34
CA THR A 34 9.10 1.59 -0.63
C THR A 34 8.68 1.89 -2.07
N MET A 35 9.33 2.87 -2.73
CA MET A 35 9.17 3.08 -4.18
C MET A 35 9.79 1.98 -5.03
N ASN A 36 10.78 1.26 -4.49
CA ASN A 36 11.53 0.24 -5.18
C ASN A 36 11.08 -1.15 -4.69
N ARG A 37 10.28 -1.86 -5.50
CA ARG A 37 9.78 -3.20 -5.15
C ARG A 37 10.89 -4.20 -4.83
N GLU A 38 12.07 -4.09 -5.47
CA GLU A 38 13.21 -4.93 -5.13
C GLU A 38 13.73 -4.59 -3.74
N GLY A 39 13.91 -3.31 -3.43
CA GLY A 39 14.42 -2.87 -2.13
C GLY A 39 13.55 -3.36 -0.98
N ILE A 40 12.25 -3.06 -1.03
CA ILE A 40 11.34 -3.47 0.05
C ILE A 40 11.15 -4.99 0.13
N ARG A 41 11.15 -5.69 -1.01
CA ARG A 41 11.01 -7.16 -1.04
C ARG A 41 12.22 -7.85 -0.41
N ARG A 42 13.44 -7.41 -0.75
CA ARG A 42 14.67 -7.95 -0.14
C ARG A 42 14.75 -7.63 1.34
N LEU A 43 14.44 -6.41 1.73
CA LEU A 43 14.37 -6.04 3.16
C LEU A 43 13.43 -6.99 3.90
N ALA A 44 12.20 -7.14 3.44
CA ALA A 44 11.21 -7.98 4.13
C ALA A 44 11.61 -9.46 4.16
N ALA A 45 11.93 -10.04 3.01
CA ALA A 45 12.16 -11.48 2.89
C ALA A 45 13.56 -11.91 3.34
N GLU A 46 14.63 -11.19 2.91
CA GLU A 46 16.01 -11.65 3.07
C GLU A 46 16.64 -11.11 4.37
N GLU A 47 16.35 -9.88 4.77
CA GLU A 47 16.94 -9.28 5.98
C GLU A 47 16.09 -9.50 7.23
N LEU A 48 14.76 -9.32 7.11
CA LEU A 48 13.84 -9.43 8.24
C LEU A 48 13.23 -10.82 8.43
N GLY A 49 13.37 -11.71 7.42
CA GLY A 49 12.80 -13.06 7.46
C GLY A 49 11.26 -13.05 7.52
N VAL A 50 10.62 -12.03 6.95
CA VAL A 50 9.17 -11.93 6.89
C VAL A 50 8.65 -12.81 5.73
N THR A 51 7.57 -13.53 5.97
CA THR A 51 6.92 -14.35 4.93
C THR A 51 6.38 -13.45 3.82
N THR A 52 6.83 -13.71 2.59
CA THR A 52 6.36 -13.03 1.37
C THR A 52 5.95 -14.09 0.34
N SER A 53 5.30 -13.65 -0.77
CA SER A 53 5.19 -14.52 -1.95
C SER A 53 6.59 -14.93 -2.45
N PRO A 54 6.77 -16.14 -3.01
CA PRO A 54 8.02 -16.47 -3.72
C PRO A 54 8.23 -15.50 -4.88
N TYR A 55 9.47 -15.11 -5.15
CA TYR A 55 9.76 -14.10 -6.17
C TYR A 55 11.07 -14.32 -6.89
N ARG A 56 11.19 -13.73 -8.08
CA ARG A 56 12.41 -13.59 -8.88
C ARG A 56 12.46 -12.22 -9.53
N PHE A 57 13.66 -11.69 -9.70
CA PHE A 57 13.87 -10.47 -10.46
C PHE A 57 14.44 -10.81 -11.83
N ALA A 58 14.06 -10.03 -12.84
CA ALA A 58 14.55 -10.19 -14.21
C ALA A 58 14.83 -8.84 -14.86
N ASN A 59 15.94 -8.73 -15.60
CA ASN A 59 16.35 -7.53 -16.34
C ASN A 59 16.06 -7.66 -17.84
N THR A 60 16.05 -8.90 -18.33
CA THR A 60 15.88 -9.22 -19.74
C THR A 60 14.67 -10.14 -19.92
N GLU A 61 14.16 -10.20 -21.13
CA GLU A 61 13.05 -11.10 -21.47
C GLU A 61 13.43 -12.57 -21.24
N GLU A 62 14.69 -12.95 -21.49
CA GLU A 62 15.18 -14.29 -21.24
C GLU A 62 15.16 -14.63 -19.74
N GLU A 63 15.71 -13.75 -18.90
CA GLU A 63 15.65 -13.88 -17.43
C GLU A 63 14.20 -13.91 -16.92
N PHE A 64 13.31 -13.12 -17.54
CA PHE A 64 11.90 -13.11 -17.20
C PHE A 64 11.21 -14.44 -17.49
N ARG A 65 11.44 -15.04 -18.66
CA ARG A 65 10.90 -16.35 -19.00
C ARG A 65 11.39 -17.44 -18.04
N GLN A 66 12.68 -17.39 -17.71
CA GLN A 66 13.25 -18.29 -16.71
C GLN A 66 12.60 -18.08 -15.33
N ALA A 67 12.40 -16.83 -14.91
CA ALA A 67 11.74 -16.51 -13.65
C ALA A 67 10.29 -17.03 -13.59
N VAL A 68 9.55 -16.93 -14.70
CA VAL A 68 8.19 -17.52 -14.79
C VAL A 68 8.21 -19.04 -14.68
N GLU A 69 9.19 -19.70 -15.31
CA GLU A 69 9.36 -21.15 -15.21
C GLU A 69 9.68 -21.59 -13.77
N GLU A 70 10.60 -20.88 -13.09
CA GLU A 70 11.01 -21.18 -11.71
C GLU A 70 9.89 -20.93 -10.69
N ILE A 71 9.16 -19.84 -10.84
CA ILE A 71 8.04 -19.49 -9.94
C ILE A 71 6.81 -20.37 -10.21
N GLY A 72 6.59 -20.74 -11.47
CA GLY A 72 5.43 -21.47 -11.92
C GLY A 72 4.19 -20.58 -12.12
N MET A 73 3.20 -21.16 -12.80
CA MET A 73 1.93 -20.47 -13.09
C MET A 73 0.79 -20.99 -12.21
N PRO A 74 -0.15 -20.11 -11.79
CA PRO A 74 -0.19 -18.69 -12.08
C PRO A 74 0.84 -17.87 -11.30
N CYS A 75 1.34 -16.78 -11.91
CA CYS A 75 2.22 -15.82 -11.26
C CYS A 75 1.86 -14.38 -11.67
N VAL A 76 2.44 -13.41 -10.99
CA VAL A 76 2.21 -11.98 -11.23
C VAL A 76 3.53 -11.32 -11.61
N VAL A 77 3.54 -10.57 -12.70
CA VAL A 77 4.69 -9.72 -13.07
C VAL A 77 4.36 -8.26 -12.79
N LYS A 78 5.33 -7.53 -12.26
CA LYS A 78 5.24 -6.10 -11.95
C LYS A 78 6.54 -5.39 -12.32
N PRO A 79 6.52 -4.17 -12.87
CA PRO A 79 7.71 -3.33 -12.95
C PRO A 79 8.24 -3.03 -11.54
N ILE A 80 9.56 -2.90 -11.40
CA ILE A 80 10.18 -2.55 -10.09
C ILE A 80 9.71 -1.18 -9.60
N MET A 81 9.54 -0.23 -10.50
CA MET A 81 9.14 1.15 -10.19
C MET A 81 7.77 1.44 -10.82
N SER A 82 6.71 1.06 -10.14
CA SER A 82 5.32 1.38 -10.54
C SER A 82 4.42 1.39 -9.30
N SER A 83 3.24 2.01 -9.42
CA SER A 83 2.20 2.06 -8.39
C SER A 83 0.82 1.83 -9.01
N SER A 84 -0.20 1.63 -8.17
CA SER A 84 -1.60 1.48 -8.59
C SER A 84 -1.79 0.43 -9.68
N GLY A 85 -1.06 -0.68 -9.62
CA GLY A 85 -1.17 -1.78 -10.58
C GLY A 85 -0.66 -1.49 -12.00
N HIS A 86 -0.12 -0.28 -12.27
CA HIS A 86 0.40 0.04 -13.62
C HIS A 86 1.51 -0.90 -14.04
N GLY A 87 1.37 -1.49 -15.23
CA GLY A 87 2.31 -2.47 -15.76
C GLY A 87 2.23 -3.86 -15.12
N GLN A 88 1.28 -4.08 -14.21
CA GLN A 88 1.06 -5.39 -13.60
C GLN A 88 0.25 -6.30 -14.50
N SER A 89 0.62 -7.60 -14.54
CA SER A 89 -0.15 -8.63 -15.25
C SER A 89 -0.12 -9.94 -14.49
N VAL A 90 -1.21 -10.71 -14.62
CA VAL A 90 -1.28 -12.10 -14.14
C VAL A 90 -1.02 -13.03 -15.31
N ILE A 91 -0.05 -13.91 -15.16
CA ILE A 91 0.31 -14.96 -16.13
C ILE A 91 -0.35 -16.24 -15.67
N LYS A 92 -1.33 -16.72 -16.43
CA LYS A 92 -2.06 -17.96 -16.14
C LYS A 92 -1.63 -19.10 -17.03
N SER A 93 -1.06 -18.79 -18.19
CA SER A 93 -0.62 -19.75 -19.21
C SER A 93 0.58 -19.18 -19.99
N GLU A 94 1.26 -20.05 -20.75
CA GLU A 94 2.38 -19.64 -21.62
C GLU A 94 2.01 -18.55 -22.63
N GLN A 95 0.74 -18.53 -23.06
CA GLN A 95 0.24 -17.52 -24.02
C GLN A 95 0.21 -16.11 -23.44
N ASP A 96 0.24 -15.95 -22.12
CA ASP A 96 0.20 -14.66 -21.44
C ASP A 96 1.60 -14.03 -21.32
N ILE A 97 2.68 -14.81 -21.46
CA ILE A 97 4.06 -14.42 -21.12
C ILE A 97 4.51 -13.20 -21.92
N ASP A 98 4.38 -13.26 -23.26
CA ASP A 98 4.85 -12.17 -24.14
C ASP A 98 4.11 -10.87 -23.88
N LYS A 99 2.78 -10.97 -23.75
CA LYS A 99 1.92 -9.83 -23.45
C LYS A 99 2.26 -9.22 -22.09
N ALA A 100 2.49 -10.06 -21.07
CA ALA A 100 2.81 -9.62 -19.72
C ALA A 100 4.17 -8.89 -19.67
N TRP A 101 5.17 -9.38 -20.42
CA TRP A 101 6.45 -8.68 -20.57
C TRP A 101 6.28 -7.29 -21.17
N HIS A 102 5.56 -7.17 -22.30
CA HIS A 102 5.32 -5.87 -22.95
C HIS A 102 4.59 -4.89 -22.04
N ILE A 103 3.52 -5.32 -21.38
CA ILE A 103 2.77 -4.48 -20.42
C ILE A 103 3.68 -3.99 -19.29
N ALA A 104 4.56 -4.87 -18.76
CA ALA A 104 5.49 -4.49 -17.69
C ALA A 104 6.55 -3.49 -18.15
N GLN A 105 6.98 -3.56 -19.42
CA GLN A 105 7.93 -2.60 -19.97
C GLN A 105 7.31 -1.22 -20.26
N GLU A 106 6.05 -1.19 -20.68
CA GLU A 106 5.32 0.06 -20.95
C GLU A 106 4.83 0.76 -19.67
N GLY A 107 4.46 -0.01 -18.64
CA GLY A 107 3.90 0.50 -17.38
C GLY A 107 4.92 0.97 -16.34
N GLY A 108 6.21 0.80 -16.61
CA GLY A 108 7.29 1.23 -15.70
C GLY A 108 7.47 2.75 -15.71
N ARG A 109 7.34 3.42 -14.58
CA ARG A 109 7.57 4.88 -14.46
C ARG A 109 9.02 5.31 -14.72
N ALA A 110 9.97 4.40 -14.54
CA ALA A 110 11.40 4.63 -14.82
C ALA A 110 11.80 4.20 -16.24
N GLY A 111 10.84 3.89 -17.11
CA GLY A 111 11.05 3.32 -18.44
C GLY A 111 11.12 1.78 -18.40
N ALA A 112 11.39 1.20 -19.57
CA ALA A 112 11.61 -0.23 -19.74
C ALA A 112 12.76 -0.72 -18.87
N GLY A 113 12.62 -1.87 -18.23
CA GLY A 113 13.70 -2.39 -17.40
C GLY A 113 13.30 -3.59 -16.54
N ARG A 114 13.82 -3.56 -15.34
CA ARG A 114 13.74 -4.64 -14.37
C ARG A 114 12.33 -4.89 -13.87
N VAL A 115 11.96 -6.15 -13.78
CA VAL A 115 10.67 -6.61 -13.27
C VAL A 115 10.85 -7.56 -12.09
N ILE A 116 9.78 -7.73 -11.30
CA ILE A 116 9.62 -8.81 -10.33
C ILE A 116 8.54 -9.77 -10.84
N VAL A 117 8.82 -11.07 -10.76
CA VAL A 117 7.85 -12.15 -10.96
C VAL A 117 7.55 -12.75 -9.59
N GLU A 118 6.31 -12.73 -9.18
CA GLU A 118 5.84 -13.19 -7.88
C GLU A 118 4.86 -14.36 -8.04
N GLY A 119 4.98 -15.36 -7.18
CA GLY A 119 4.00 -16.44 -7.10
C GLY A 119 2.62 -15.89 -6.74
N PHE A 120 1.59 -16.41 -7.42
CA PHE A 120 0.22 -16.02 -7.14
C PHE A 120 -0.23 -16.54 -5.78
N VAL A 121 -0.55 -15.64 -4.85
CA VAL A 121 -1.03 -15.98 -3.52
C VAL A 121 -2.53 -16.22 -3.56
N LYS A 122 -2.96 -17.41 -3.13
CA LYS A 122 -4.38 -17.69 -2.87
C LYS A 122 -4.67 -17.35 -1.42
N PHE A 123 -5.43 -16.29 -1.20
CA PHE A 123 -5.77 -15.77 0.12
C PHE A 123 -7.29 -15.77 0.35
N ASP A 124 -7.68 -15.69 1.60
CA ASP A 124 -9.10 -15.55 1.98
C ASP A 124 -9.54 -14.10 1.91
N TYR A 125 -8.66 -13.19 2.35
CA TYR A 125 -8.86 -11.73 2.28
C TYR A 125 -7.52 -11.00 2.34
N GLU A 126 -7.54 -9.76 1.91
CA GLU A 126 -6.43 -8.81 1.97
C GLU A 126 -6.72 -7.74 3.03
N ILE A 127 -5.68 -7.33 3.75
CA ILE A 127 -5.77 -6.27 4.74
C ILE A 127 -4.74 -5.18 4.50
N THR A 128 -5.10 -3.96 4.88
CA THR A 128 -4.15 -2.90 5.24
C THR A 128 -4.12 -2.74 6.76
N LEU A 129 -2.96 -2.90 7.36
CA LEU A 129 -2.75 -2.58 8.77
C LEU A 129 -2.04 -1.24 8.88
N LEU A 130 -2.82 -0.20 9.18
CA LEU A 130 -2.26 1.12 9.44
C LEU A 130 -1.45 1.09 10.74
N THR A 131 -0.15 1.31 10.60
CA THR A 131 0.84 1.22 11.66
C THR A 131 1.43 2.60 11.91
N VAL A 132 1.24 3.12 13.12
CA VAL A 132 1.70 4.45 13.51
C VAL A 132 2.97 4.33 14.34
N ARG A 133 4.04 4.96 13.91
CA ARG A 133 5.28 5.12 14.70
C ARG A 133 5.35 6.55 15.21
N SER A 134 5.37 6.71 16.52
CA SER A 134 5.42 8.01 17.19
C SER A 134 6.43 7.99 18.34
N CYS A 135 6.61 9.11 19.02
CA CYS A 135 7.48 9.18 20.20
C CYS A 135 7.00 8.31 21.36
N SER A 136 5.73 7.84 21.36
CA SER A 136 5.21 6.87 22.35
C SER A 136 5.36 5.40 21.93
N GLY A 137 6.01 5.12 20.81
CA GLY A 137 6.19 3.78 20.25
C GLY A 137 5.31 3.50 19.03
N THR A 138 5.04 2.21 18.79
CA THR A 138 4.21 1.73 17.69
C THR A 138 2.79 1.46 18.15
N THR A 139 1.81 2.02 17.43
CA THR A 139 0.37 1.81 17.67
C THR A 139 -0.27 1.34 16.36
N PHE A 140 -1.22 0.42 16.45
CA PHE A 140 -1.95 -0.11 15.29
C PHE A 140 -3.39 0.38 15.31
N CYS A 141 -3.92 0.71 14.11
CA CYS A 141 -5.36 0.80 13.90
C CYS A 141 -5.96 -0.62 13.88
N GLU A 142 -7.29 -0.70 14.03
CA GLU A 142 -7.99 -1.94 13.69
C GLU A 142 -7.71 -2.31 12.22
N PRO A 143 -7.56 -3.60 11.89
CA PRO A 143 -7.24 -4.02 10.53
C PRO A 143 -8.35 -3.60 9.55
N ILE A 144 -7.95 -3.17 8.37
CA ILE A 144 -8.85 -2.71 7.32
C ILE A 144 -8.88 -3.78 6.22
N GLY A 145 -10.07 -4.35 5.97
CA GLY A 145 -10.30 -5.15 4.77
C GLY A 145 -10.59 -4.24 3.58
N HIS A 146 -10.18 -4.65 2.38
CA HIS A 146 -10.43 -3.83 1.20
C HIS A 146 -10.59 -4.67 -0.07
N ILE A 147 -11.13 -4.02 -1.10
CA ILE A 147 -11.25 -4.55 -2.46
C ILE A 147 -10.63 -3.54 -3.40
N GLN A 148 -9.73 -4.02 -4.23
CA GLN A 148 -9.17 -3.29 -5.37
C GLN A 148 -9.71 -3.89 -6.68
N VAL A 149 -9.92 -3.06 -7.69
CA VAL A 149 -10.28 -3.47 -9.04
C VAL A 149 -9.30 -2.83 -10.00
N ASP A 150 -8.62 -3.63 -10.78
CA ASP A 150 -7.59 -3.21 -11.74
C ASP A 150 -6.46 -2.38 -11.09
N GLY A 151 -6.16 -2.64 -9.81
CA GLY A 151 -5.14 -1.94 -9.03
C GLY A 151 -5.63 -0.66 -8.34
N ASP A 152 -6.88 -0.26 -8.57
CA ASP A 152 -7.48 0.91 -7.93
C ASP A 152 -8.30 0.51 -6.71
N TYR A 153 -8.16 1.28 -5.64
CA TYR A 153 -9.01 1.19 -4.46
C TYR A 153 -10.49 1.44 -4.82
N ARG A 154 -11.36 0.54 -4.39
CA ARG A 154 -12.80 0.67 -4.60
C ARG A 154 -13.61 0.67 -3.32
N PHE A 155 -13.25 -0.17 -2.36
CA PHE A 155 -14.01 -0.36 -1.15
C PHE A 155 -13.12 -0.78 0.01
N SER A 156 -13.38 -0.25 1.21
CA SER A 156 -12.76 -0.71 2.45
C SER A 156 -13.75 -0.74 3.60
N TRP A 157 -13.45 -1.55 4.59
CA TRP A 157 -14.21 -1.64 5.84
C TRP A 157 -13.28 -1.85 7.02
N GLN A 158 -13.70 -1.42 8.18
CA GLN A 158 -12.98 -1.55 9.44
C GLN A 158 -13.98 -1.87 10.57
N PRO A 159 -13.72 -2.92 11.40
CA PRO A 159 -12.55 -3.78 11.35
C PRO A 159 -12.73 -4.93 10.35
N GLN A 160 -11.65 -5.42 9.77
CA GLN A 160 -11.63 -6.75 9.16
C GLN A 160 -11.60 -7.80 10.26
N ALA A 161 -12.56 -8.69 10.27
CA ALA A 161 -12.54 -9.81 11.21
C ALA A 161 -11.35 -10.75 10.95
N MET A 162 -10.57 -11.02 11.97
CA MET A 162 -9.39 -11.89 11.92
C MET A 162 -9.36 -12.80 13.14
N THR A 163 -8.68 -13.94 13.02
CA THR A 163 -8.33 -14.72 14.22
C THR A 163 -7.30 -13.96 15.07
N ALA A 164 -7.28 -14.18 16.37
CA ALA A 164 -6.30 -13.56 17.24
C ALA A 164 -4.85 -13.92 16.83
N SER A 165 -4.63 -15.14 16.32
CA SER A 165 -3.33 -15.59 15.80
C SER A 165 -2.91 -14.80 14.55
N ALA A 166 -3.80 -14.66 13.57
CA ALA A 166 -3.51 -13.91 12.34
C ALA A 166 -3.26 -12.42 12.65
N LEU A 167 -4.06 -11.82 13.53
CA LEU A 167 -3.87 -10.42 13.93
C LEU A 167 -2.52 -10.20 14.62
N ALA A 168 -2.13 -11.08 15.56
CA ALA A 168 -0.83 -10.97 16.21
C ALA A 168 0.33 -11.08 15.24
N LYS A 169 0.26 -12.00 14.26
CA LYS A 169 1.26 -12.13 13.18
C LYS A 169 1.31 -10.90 12.29
N ALA A 170 0.15 -10.36 11.91
CA ALA A 170 0.08 -9.14 11.10
C ALA A 170 0.75 -7.95 11.81
N GLN A 171 0.48 -7.78 13.11
CA GLN A 171 1.11 -6.75 13.93
C GLN A 171 2.62 -6.96 14.08
N GLU A 172 3.09 -8.20 14.25
CA GLU A 172 4.52 -8.53 14.29
C GLU A 172 5.22 -8.17 12.98
N ILE A 173 4.66 -8.58 11.84
CA ILE A 173 5.17 -8.28 10.50
C ILE A 173 5.23 -6.76 10.29
N ALA A 174 4.12 -6.06 10.53
CA ALA A 174 4.03 -4.63 10.36
C ALA A 174 5.04 -3.88 11.24
N LYS A 175 5.20 -4.30 12.50
CA LYS A 175 6.19 -3.72 13.40
C LYS A 175 7.61 -3.93 12.89
N LYS A 176 7.98 -5.14 12.51
CA LYS A 176 9.33 -5.46 11.98
C LYS A 176 9.68 -4.59 10.76
N VAL A 177 8.76 -4.52 9.79
CA VAL A 177 8.97 -3.78 8.54
C VAL A 177 9.07 -2.27 8.82
N THR A 178 8.15 -1.71 9.59
CA THR A 178 8.16 -0.27 9.88
C THR A 178 9.29 0.16 10.81
N ASP A 179 9.75 -0.70 11.70
CA ASP A 179 10.96 -0.44 12.51
C ASP A 179 12.21 -0.35 11.63
N ALA A 180 12.34 -1.24 10.64
CA ALA A 180 13.47 -1.22 9.70
C ALA A 180 13.43 0.01 8.77
N LEU A 181 12.26 0.46 8.35
CA LEU A 181 12.08 1.69 7.57
C LEU A 181 12.40 2.94 8.38
N SER A 182 12.29 2.87 9.70
CA SER A 182 12.55 3.95 10.66
C SER A 182 11.66 5.19 10.46
N GLY A 183 11.95 6.28 11.21
CA GLY A 183 11.17 7.52 11.18
C GLY A 183 9.84 7.43 11.92
N TYR A 184 9.20 8.58 12.11
CA TYR A 184 7.85 8.70 12.65
C TYR A 184 6.85 8.93 11.52
N GLY A 185 5.61 8.51 11.72
CA GLY A 185 4.55 8.67 10.73
C GLY A 185 3.61 7.48 10.72
N ILE A 186 2.71 7.46 9.75
CA ILE A 186 1.83 6.34 9.49
C ILE A 186 2.37 5.52 8.32
N PHE A 187 2.17 4.20 8.41
CA PHE A 187 2.56 3.25 7.37
C PHE A 187 1.35 2.36 7.07
N GLY A 188 0.95 2.30 5.81
CA GLY A 188 -0.04 1.34 5.33
C GLY A 188 0.66 0.03 4.97
N VAL A 189 0.53 -0.99 5.81
CA VAL A 189 1.15 -2.31 5.57
C VAL A 189 0.11 -3.26 5.00
N GLU A 190 0.30 -3.67 3.75
CA GLU A 190 -0.60 -4.57 3.04
C GLU A 190 -0.17 -6.02 3.19
N MET A 191 -1.12 -6.88 3.50
CA MET A 191 -0.87 -8.30 3.75
C MET A 191 -2.02 -9.17 3.23
N PHE A 192 -1.66 -10.32 2.68
CA PHE A 192 -2.61 -11.38 2.36
C PHE A 192 -2.78 -12.29 3.57
N VAL A 193 -4.02 -12.73 3.82
CA VAL A 193 -4.34 -13.60 4.94
C VAL A 193 -5.06 -14.85 4.43
N LYS A 194 -4.57 -16.02 4.90
CA LYS A 194 -5.18 -17.30 4.62
C LYS A 194 -5.23 -18.13 5.91
N GLY A 195 -6.42 -18.27 6.49
CA GLY A 195 -6.55 -18.82 7.83
C GLY A 195 -5.71 -18.02 8.83
N ASP A 196 -4.72 -18.66 9.44
CA ASP A 196 -3.76 -18.03 10.36
C ASP A 196 -2.43 -17.65 9.68
N GLU A 197 -2.27 -17.90 8.40
CA GLU A 197 -1.09 -17.50 7.65
C GLU A 197 -1.23 -16.05 7.21
N VAL A 198 -0.17 -15.25 7.42
CA VAL A 198 -0.10 -13.85 7.03
C VAL A 198 1.14 -13.64 6.17
N ILE A 199 0.94 -13.10 4.98
CA ILE A 199 1.97 -12.91 3.97
C ILE A 199 2.09 -11.42 3.66
N PHE A 200 3.28 -10.85 3.85
CA PHE A 200 3.56 -9.47 3.51
C PHE A 200 3.49 -9.25 2.00
N SER A 201 2.77 -8.21 1.60
CA SER A 201 2.64 -7.78 0.21
C SER A 201 3.44 -6.51 -0.05
N GLU A 202 3.04 -5.40 0.54
CA GLU A 202 3.62 -4.07 0.28
C GLU A 202 3.53 -3.17 1.52
N VAL A 203 4.25 -2.05 1.51
CA VAL A 203 4.13 -1.01 2.54
C VAL A 203 4.24 0.37 1.92
N SER A 204 3.34 1.26 2.30
CA SER A 204 3.32 2.68 1.94
C SER A 204 3.67 3.53 3.16
N PRO A 205 4.73 4.36 3.12
CA PRO A 205 5.17 5.16 4.27
C PRO A 205 4.40 6.49 4.32
N ARG A 206 3.08 6.44 4.27
CA ARG A 206 2.15 7.57 4.16
C ARG A 206 0.71 7.12 4.45
N PRO A 207 -0.25 8.06 4.60
CA PRO A 207 -1.67 7.72 4.54
C PRO A 207 -2.00 6.88 3.30
N HIS A 208 -2.95 5.96 3.41
CA HIS A 208 -3.27 4.96 2.40
C HIS A 208 -4.75 5.04 1.99
N ASP A 209 -5.05 4.90 0.70
CA ASP A 209 -6.43 5.03 0.19
C ASP A 209 -7.44 4.14 0.94
N THR A 210 -7.03 2.92 1.33
CA THR A 210 -7.87 2.02 2.14
C THR A 210 -8.17 2.60 3.52
N GLY A 211 -7.32 3.47 4.05
CA GLY A 211 -7.43 4.13 5.35
C GLY A 211 -8.45 5.26 5.40
N MET A 212 -9.06 5.64 4.27
CA MET A 212 -10.12 6.66 4.24
C MET A 212 -11.29 6.34 5.19
N VAL A 213 -11.55 5.07 5.46
CA VAL A 213 -12.57 4.62 6.42
C VAL A 213 -12.30 5.13 7.84
N THR A 214 -11.04 5.40 8.20
CA THR A 214 -10.66 5.91 9.52
C THR A 214 -11.21 7.32 9.81
N MET A 215 -11.68 8.02 8.80
CA MET A 215 -12.29 9.34 8.97
C MET A 215 -13.61 9.30 9.73
N ILE A 216 -14.27 8.13 9.82
CA ILE A 216 -15.53 7.94 10.53
C ILE A 216 -15.49 6.82 11.56
N SER A 217 -14.57 5.86 11.44
CA SER A 217 -14.52 4.65 12.29
C SER A 217 -13.79 4.85 13.62
N GLN A 218 -12.95 5.87 13.74
CA GLN A 218 -12.10 6.10 14.92
C GLN A 218 -11.94 7.60 15.24
N ASP A 219 -11.41 7.90 16.43
CA ASP A 219 -11.25 9.27 16.93
C ASP A 219 -10.20 10.09 16.18
N LEU A 220 -9.16 9.45 15.68
CA LEU A 220 -8.10 10.06 14.89
C LEU A 220 -8.04 9.38 13.52
N SER A 221 -8.35 10.13 12.47
CA SER A 221 -8.17 9.63 11.11
C SER A 221 -6.70 9.31 10.83
N GLU A 222 -6.42 8.52 9.81
CA GLU A 222 -5.06 8.24 9.36
C GLU A 222 -4.23 9.52 9.14
N PHE A 223 -4.85 10.57 8.62
CA PHE A 223 -4.21 11.87 8.43
C PHE A 223 -3.86 12.55 9.75
N ALA A 224 -4.77 12.51 10.73
CA ALA A 224 -4.54 13.06 12.06
C ALA A 224 -3.46 12.28 12.82
N LEU A 225 -3.44 10.95 12.67
CA LEU A 225 -2.39 10.08 13.23
C LEU A 225 -1.03 10.39 12.61
N HIS A 226 -0.98 10.55 11.29
CA HIS A 226 0.24 10.93 10.58
C HIS A 226 0.75 12.29 11.04
N ALA A 227 -0.14 13.30 11.10
CA ALA A 227 0.21 14.64 11.56
C ALA A 227 0.74 14.64 13.00
N ARG A 228 0.13 13.90 13.92
CA ARG A 228 0.65 13.77 15.30
C ARG A 228 2.04 13.15 15.31
N ALA A 229 2.23 12.05 14.61
CA ALA A 229 3.50 11.34 14.59
C ALA A 229 4.63 12.19 14.02
N LEU A 230 4.41 12.87 12.88
CA LEU A 230 5.42 13.73 12.25
C LEU A 230 5.78 14.97 13.07
N LEU A 231 4.85 15.47 13.89
CA LEU A 231 5.09 16.57 14.82
C LEU A 231 5.72 16.14 16.14
N GLY A 232 6.12 14.86 16.27
CA GLY A 232 6.72 14.34 17.49
C GLY A 232 5.73 14.18 18.66
N MET A 233 4.44 14.22 18.38
CA MET A 233 3.39 14.05 19.39
C MET A 233 3.12 12.56 19.66
N PRO A 234 2.75 12.21 20.90
CA PRO A 234 2.44 10.81 21.23
C PRO A 234 1.12 10.34 20.63
N VAL A 235 1.08 9.05 20.29
CA VAL A 235 -0.13 8.31 19.92
C VAL A 235 -0.22 7.08 20.83
N PRO A 236 -0.68 7.25 22.07
CA PRO A 236 -0.69 6.16 23.06
C PRO A 236 -1.78 5.12 22.79
N GLY A 237 -2.76 5.45 21.99
CA GLY A 237 -3.87 4.57 21.62
C GLY A 237 -4.82 5.26 20.65
N ILE A 238 -5.69 4.47 20.04
CA ILE A 238 -6.69 4.89 19.07
C ILE A 238 -8.04 4.38 19.56
N ARG A 239 -9.03 5.28 19.68
CA ARG A 239 -10.37 4.91 20.06
C ARG A 239 -11.19 4.57 18.83
N PHE A 240 -11.57 3.32 18.71
CA PHE A 240 -12.45 2.84 17.68
C PHE A 240 -13.91 3.12 18.05
N TYR A 241 -14.69 3.69 17.13
CA TYR A 241 -16.10 4.02 17.36
C TYR A 241 -17.05 2.88 17.01
N GLY A 242 -16.73 2.14 15.95
CA GLY A 242 -17.55 1.03 15.49
C GLY A 242 -17.33 0.68 14.02
N PRO A 243 -17.93 -0.44 13.57
CA PRO A 243 -17.81 -0.88 12.19
C PRO A 243 -18.23 0.19 11.20
N SER A 244 -17.40 0.43 10.21
CA SER A 244 -17.60 1.46 9.19
C SER A 244 -17.07 0.98 7.85
N ALA A 245 -17.55 1.59 6.77
CA ALA A 245 -17.09 1.30 5.42
C ALA A 245 -16.87 2.58 4.63
N SER A 246 -15.99 2.51 3.63
CA SER A 246 -15.69 3.59 2.69
C SER A 246 -15.71 3.05 1.27
N MET A 247 -16.20 3.84 0.34
CA MET A 247 -16.30 3.48 -1.06
C MET A 247 -15.81 4.64 -1.93
N ALA A 248 -14.93 4.36 -2.89
CA ALA A 248 -14.54 5.30 -3.92
C ALA A 248 -15.51 5.22 -5.10
N ILE A 249 -16.18 6.34 -5.40
CA ILE A 249 -16.97 6.50 -6.61
C ILE A 249 -16.08 7.19 -7.63
N VAL A 250 -15.56 6.41 -8.57
CA VAL A 250 -14.71 6.93 -9.64
C VAL A 250 -15.60 7.36 -10.80
N VAL A 251 -15.46 8.62 -11.18
CA VAL A 251 -16.18 9.19 -12.32
C VAL A 251 -15.30 9.03 -13.57
N GLU A 252 -15.88 8.49 -14.63
CA GLU A 252 -15.24 8.37 -15.94
C GLU A 252 -15.84 9.41 -16.90
N GLY A 253 -15.00 9.98 -17.74
CA GLY A 253 -15.42 10.95 -18.74
C GLY A 253 -14.52 12.17 -18.76
N ASP A 254 -14.70 12.98 -19.82
CA ASP A 254 -13.98 14.23 -20.02
C ASP A 254 -14.96 15.39 -19.87
N THR A 255 -14.76 16.24 -18.90
CA THR A 255 -15.63 17.39 -18.61
C THR A 255 -14.88 18.48 -17.85
N ASP A 256 -15.21 19.74 -18.15
CA ASP A 256 -14.77 20.90 -17.40
C ASP A 256 -15.63 21.19 -16.16
N LYS A 257 -16.74 20.45 -16.01
CA LYS A 257 -17.69 20.57 -14.88
C LYS A 257 -18.13 19.20 -14.38
N VAL A 258 -17.69 18.84 -13.19
CA VAL A 258 -18.25 17.67 -12.48
C VAL A 258 -19.50 18.10 -11.72
N VAL A 259 -20.63 17.43 -11.97
CA VAL A 259 -21.90 17.64 -11.27
C VAL A 259 -22.26 16.39 -10.50
N PHE A 260 -22.64 16.58 -9.23
CA PHE A 260 -23.10 15.51 -8.36
C PHE A 260 -24.57 15.71 -8.05
N ASP A 261 -25.41 14.77 -8.50
CA ASP A 261 -26.83 14.75 -8.23
C ASP A 261 -27.18 13.83 -7.05
N ASN A 262 -28.34 14.06 -6.45
CA ASN A 262 -28.90 13.24 -5.37
C ASN A 262 -28.06 13.15 -4.09
N LEU A 263 -27.19 14.13 -3.83
CA LEU A 263 -26.36 14.15 -2.62
C LEU A 263 -27.20 14.17 -1.34
N GLU A 264 -28.33 14.86 -1.37
CA GLU A 264 -29.28 14.93 -0.26
C GLU A 264 -29.81 13.54 0.11
N ASN A 265 -30.09 12.68 -0.87
CA ASN A 265 -30.57 11.32 -0.60
C ASN A 265 -29.49 10.47 0.06
N ALA A 266 -28.24 10.58 -0.38
CA ALA A 266 -27.12 9.87 0.23
C ALA A 266 -26.88 10.34 1.68
N LEU A 267 -27.03 11.64 1.93
CA LEU A 267 -26.79 12.25 3.25
C LEU A 267 -27.98 12.10 4.22
N CYS A 268 -29.15 11.62 3.76
CA CYS A 268 -30.27 11.28 4.63
C CYS A 268 -30.00 10.03 5.49
N GLU A 269 -29.09 9.17 5.08
CA GLU A 269 -28.73 7.98 5.87
C GLU A 269 -27.84 8.37 7.05
N PRO A 270 -28.24 8.03 8.30
CA PRO A 270 -27.44 8.37 9.48
C PRO A 270 -26.01 7.80 9.42
N GLY A 271 -25.02 8.65 9.74
CA GLY A 271 -23.61 8.25 9.75
C GLY A 271 -22.91 8.31 8.40
N VAL A 272 -23.61 8.60 7.31
CA VAL A 272 -23.00 8.81 6.00
C VAL A 272 -22.24 10.13 5.97
N GLN A 273 -21.02 10.08 5.47
CA GLN A 273 -20.21 11.25 5.17
C GLN A 273 -19.75 11.21 3.71
N LEU A 274 -19.70 12.35 3.09
CA LEU A 274 -19.26 12.50 1.70
C LEU A 274 -17.95 13.28 1.64
N ARG A 275 -17.06 12.87 0.76
CA ARG A 275 -15.85 13.62 0.39
C ARG A 275 -15.81 13.76 -1.12
N ILE A 276 -15.69 14.98 -1.59
CA ILE A 276 -15.57 15.29 -3.01
C ILE A 276 -14.11 15.63 -3.26
N SER A 277 -13.47 14.86 -4.13
CA SER A 277 -12.10 15.12 -4.57
C SER A 277 -12.11 15.91 -5.86
N GLY A 278 -11.47 17.05 -5.88
CA GLY A 278 -11.25 17.87 -7.08
C GLY A 278 -9.95 17.48 -7.77
N LYS A 279 -9.88 16.28 -8.36
CA LYS A 279 -8.76 15.94 -9.22
C LYS A 279 -9.01 16.57 -10.57
N ILE A 280 -8.23 17.60 -10.91
CA ILE A 280 -8.14 18.12 -12.27
C ILE A 280 -7.24 17.13 -13.02
N GLY A 281 -7.78 16.46 -14.04
CA GLY A 281 -7.10 15.44 -14.82
C GLY A 281 -5.97 15.96 -15.68
#